data_d4d7f5fcf1492e23ff8bfa500a159d1d
#
_entry.id   d4d7f5fcf1492e23ff8bfa500a159d1d
#
_cell.length_a   1.000
_cell.length_b   1.000
_cell.length_c   1.000
_cell.angle_alpha   90.00
_cell.angle_beta   90.00
_cell.angle_gamma   90.00
#
_symmetry.space_group_name_H-M   'P 1'
#
loop_
_entity.id
_entity.type
_entity.pdbx_description
1 polymer ?
#
loop_
_entity_poly.entity_id
_entity_poly.type
_entity_poly.pdbx_seq_one_letter_code
_entity_poly.pdbx_strand_id
1 'polypeptide(L)'
;MSRIREQANKLIVRELRQRGVEGIVPSHGEIMVHLFAAEKCTMQNLAKQINRTKPTVTVLIEKLVACGYVVKEKSAEDNRVTLIKLTAKGWELKPIFEVISAKMNAVVYQGLCEEEAEMLEKVLTQINGNLDKV
;
A
#
# COMPACT_ATOMS: atom_id res chain seq x y z
N MET A 1 -3.26 17.46 9.65
CA MET A 1 -3.10 16.43 8.59
C MET A 1 -1.80 15.66 8.74
N SER A 2 -0.68 16.35 8.75
CA SER A 2 0.64 15.71 8.88
C SER A 2 0.78 14.85 10.14
N ARG A 3 0.32 15.34 11.28
CA ARG A 3 0.37 14.61 12.55
C ARG A 3 -0.49 13.34 12.52
N ILE A 4 -1.66 13.42 11.93
CA ILE A 4 -2.55 12.24 11.80
C ILE A 4 -1.85 11.15 10.99
N ARG A 5 -1.27 11.52 9.85
CA ARG A 5 -0.54 10.58 8.99
C ARG A 5 0.64 9.95 9.73
N GLU A 6 1.40 10.76 10.46
CA GLU A 6 2.54 10.29 11.23
C GLU A 6 2.12 9.26 12.28
N GLN A 7 1.05 9.54 13.03
CA GLN A 7 0.54 8.63 14.04
C GLN A 7 -0.01 7.34 13.43
N ALA A 8 -0.72 7.45 12.30
CA ALA A 8 -1.21 6.29 11.58
C ALA A 8 -0.06 5.41 11.09
N ASN A 9 0.98 6.02 10.54
CA ASN A 9 2.16 5.29 10.07
C ASN A 9 2.88 4.58 11.22
N LYS A 10 2.99 5.22 12.38
CA LYS A 10 3.58 4.59 13.57
C LYS A 10 2.78 3.37 14.01
N LEU A 11 1.46 3.46 13.97
CA LEU A 11 0.60 2.33 14.32
C LEU A 11 0.82 1.16 13.37
N ILE A 12 0.85 1.42 12.07
CA ILE A 12 1.07 0.39 11.06
C ILE A 12 2.42 -0.32 11.28
N VAL A 13 3.49 0.45 11.45
CA VAL A 13 4.84 -0.12 11.65
C VAL A 13 4.88 -0.98 12.92
N ARG A 14 4.29 -0.50 14.01
CA ARG A 14 4.23 -1.24 15.26
C ARG A 14 3.47 -2.56 15.11
N GLU A 15 2.32 -2.52 14.46
CA GLU A 15 1.51 -3.72 14.24
C GLU A 15 2.20 -4.74 13.34
N LEU A 16 2.88 -4.28 12.32
CA LEU A 16 3.69 -5.16 11.45
C LEU A 16 4.81 -5.83 12.24
N ARG A 17 5.53 -5.04 13.04
CA ARG A 17 6.64 -5.55 13.85
C ARG A 17 6.18 -6.59 14.84
N GLN A 18 5.04 -6.36 15.50
CA GLN A 18 4.46 -7.30 16.47
C GLN A 18 4.10 -8.63 15.82
N ARG A 19 3.90 -8.64 14.50
CA ARG A 19 3.58 -9.85 13.73
C ARG A 19 4.77 -10.41 12.97
N GLY A 20 5.97 -9.97 13.34
CA GLY A 20 7.21 -10.49 12.74
C GLY A 20 7.56 -9.91 11.38
N VAL A 21 6.91 -8.83 10.97
CA VAL A 21 7.20 -8.16 9.70
C VAL A 21 8.00 -6.89 9.97
N GLU A 22 9.29 -6.94 9.68
CA GLU A 22 10.19 -5.80 9.87
C GLU A 22 10.74 -5.30 8.54
N GLY A 23 11.16 -4.03 8.53
CA GLY A 23 11.78 -3.42 7.36
C GLY A 23 10.81 -2.95 6.30
N ILE A 24 9.51 -3.10 6.53
CA ILE A 24 8.46 -2.61 5.63
C ILE A 24 7.84 -1.36 6.25
N VAL A 25 7.79 -0.30 5.45
CA VAL A 25 7.14 0.96 5.84
C VAL A 25 5.81 1.09 5.08
N PRO A 26 4.92 2.04 5.47
CA PRO A 26 3.63 2.17 4.81
C PRO A 26 3.66 2.31 3.29
N SER A 27 4.70 2.93 2.73
CA SER A 27 4.84 3.05 1.26
C SER A 27 4.99 1.69 0.58
N HIS A 28 5.70 0.75 1.21
CA HIS A 28 5.77 -0.64 0.72
C HIS A 28 4.40 -1.30 0.82
N GLY A 29 3.65 -0.97 1.87
CA GLY A 29 2.30 -1.48 2.08
C GLY A 29 1.34 -1.09 0.97
N GLU A 30 1.46 0.12 0.43
CA GLU A 30 0.64 0.57 -0.71
C GLU A 30 0.84 -0.35 -1.92
N ILE A 31 2.08 -0.73 -2.18
CA ILE A 31 2.42 -1.66 -3.27
C ILE A 31 1.81 -3.04 -3.01
N MET A 32 1.98 -3.56 -1.80
CA MET A 32 1.47 -4.87 -1.43
C MET A 32 -0.05 -4.94 -1.56
N VAL A 33 -0.76 -3.93 -1.08
CA VAL A 33 -2.23 -3.86 -1.19
C VAL A 33 -2.68 -3.89 -2.65
N HIS A 34 -2.00 -3.13 -3.51
CA HIS A 34 -2.32 -3.14 -4.93
C HIS A 34 -2.09 -4.54 -5.54
N LEU A 35 -1.01 -5.20 -5.20
CA LEU A 35 -0.69 -6.53 -5.72
C LEU A 35 -1.63 -7.62 -5.19
N PHE A 36 -2.14 -7.47 -3.96
CA PHE A 36 -3.15 -8.40 -3.44
C PHE A 36 -4.42 -8.39 -4.28
N ALA A 37 -4.78 -7.23 -4.84
CA ALA A 37 -5.97 -7.10 -5.67
C ALA A 37 -5.72 -7.45 -7.14
N ALA A 38 -4.58 -7.05 -7.70
CA ALA A 38 -4.28 -7.17 -9.12
C ALA A 38 -3.48 -8.43 -9.49
N GLU A 39 -2.93 -9.13 -8.51
CA GLU A 39 -2.05 -10.30 -8.63
C GLU A 39 -0.69 -9.97 -9.26
N LYS A 40 -0.68 -9.26 -10.37
CA LYS A 40 0.54 -8.78 -11.03
C LYS A 40 0.25 -7.46 -11.72
N CYS A 41 1.28 -6.66 -11.94
CA CYS A 41 1.16 -5.38 -12.64
C CYS A 41 2.49 -4.99 -13.24
N THR A 42 2.45 -4.04 -14.19
CA THR A 42 3.68 -3.46 -14.71
C THR A 42 4.24 -2.43 -13.72
N MET A 43 5.54 -2.19 -13.80
CA MET A 43 6.20 -1.15 -12.99
C MET A 43 5.56 0.22 -13.23
N GLN A 44 5.28 0.54 -14.49
CA GLN A 44 4.68 1.81 -14.88
C GLN A 44 3.28 1.98 -14.30
N ASN A 45 2.46 0.94 -14.40
CA ASN A 45 1.10 0.96 -13.87
C ASN A 45 1.09 1.09 -12.35
N LEU A 46 1.99 0.38 -11.67
CA LEU A 46 2.14 0.45 -10.22
C LEU A 46 2.49 1.86 -9.77
N ALA A 47 3.47 2.50 -10.43
CA ALA A 47 3.87 3.88 -10.13
C ALA A 47 2.69 4.84 -10.25
N LYS A 48 1.90 4.68 -11.30
CA LYS A 48 0.71 5.50 -11.53
C LYS A 48 -0.35 5.26 -10.44
N GLN A 49 -0.61 4.01 -10.09
CA GLN A 49 -1.64 3.65 -9.10
C GLN A 49 -1.32 4.17 -7.70
N ILE A 50 -0.08 4.12 -7.27
CA ILE A 50 0.30 4.60 -5.94
C ILE A 50 0.73 6.07 -5.94
N ASN A 51 0.67 6.72 -7.10
CA ASN A 51 1.01 8.14 -7.28
C ASN A 51 2.42 8.48 -6.78
N ARG A 52 3.39 7.70 -7.23
CA ARG A 52 4.82 7.91 -6.93
C ARG A 52 5.62 7.93 -8.22
N THR A 53 6.80 8.53 -8.17
CA THR A 53 7.69 8.53 -9.32
C THR A 53 8.27 7.13 -9.56
N LYS A 54 8.63 6.86 -10.80
CA LYS A 54 9.22 5.58 -11.18
C LYS A 54 10.49 5.24 -10.39
N PRO A 55 11.45 6.18 -10.18
CA PRO A 55 12.61 5.90 -9.33
C PRO A 55 12.25 5.53 -7.90
N THR A 56 11.28 6.20 -7.30
CA THR A 56 10.81 5.89 -5.95
C THR A 56 10.23 4.46 -5.88
N VAL A 57 9.40 4.11 -6.85
CA VAL A 57 8.80 2.76 -6.91
C VAL A 57 9.89 1.70 -7.10
N THR A 58 10.89 1.98 -7.93
CA THR A 58 12.00 1.06 -8.15
C THR A 58 12.71 0.73 -6.84
N VAL A 59 13.02 1.74 -6.02
CA VAL A 59 13.67 1.55 -4.72
C VAL A 59 12.79 0.72 -3.78
N LEU A 60 11.49 1.02 -3.72
CA LEU A 60 10.54 0.29 -2.87
C LEU A 60 10.44 -1.18 -3.30
N ILE A 61 10.36 -1.43 -4.60
CA ILE A 61 10.28 -2.78 -5.15
C ILE A 61 11.55 -3.58 -4.85
N GLU A 62 12.72 -2.96 -4.99
CA GLU A 62 13.98 -3.63 -4.68
C GLU A 62 14.05 -4.11 -3.24
N LYS A 63 13.52 -3.32 -2.30
CA LYS A 63 13.43 -3.74 -0.89
C LYS A 63 12.49 -4.94 -0.74
N LEU A 64 11.34 -4.92 -1.39
CA LEU A 64 10.39 -6.02 -1.34
C LEU A 64 10.95 -7.30 -1.98
N VAL A 65 11.71 -7.14 -3.06
CA VAL A 65 12.42 -8.28 -3.68
C VAL A 65 13.44 -8.86 -2.71
N ALA A 66 14.22 -7.99 -2.07
CA ALA A 66 15.24 -8.41 -1.10
C ALA A 66 14.62 -9.16 0.09
N CYS A 67 13.41 -8.75 0.51
CA CYS A 67 12.67 -9.43 1.58
C CYS A 67 11.98 -10.72 1.11
N GLY A 68 11.95 -10.97 -0.19
CA GLY A 68 11.36 -12.19 -0.75
C GLY A 68 9.84 -12.12 -0.94
N TYR A 69 9.23 -10.94 -0.87
CA TYR A 69 7.78 -10.78 -0.98
C TYR A 69 7.29 -10.63 -2.41
N VAL A 70 8.13 -10.10 -3.30
CA VAL A 70 7.79 -9.92 -4.71
C VAL A 70 8.93 -10.38 -5.60
N VAL A 71 8.61 -10.65 -6.86
CA VAL A 71 9.59 -10.93 -7.91
C VAL A 71 9.31 -10.03 -9.11
N LYS A 72 10.38 -9.72 -9.84
CA LYS A 72 10.30 -9.02 -11.12
C LYS A 72 10.51 -10.05 -12.23
N GLU A 73 9.69 -9.98 -13.25
CA GLU A 73 9.87 -10.82 -14.43
C GLU A 73 9.61 -10.03 -15.70
N LYS A 74 10.25 -10.43 -16.79
CA LYS A 74 9.98 -9.83 -18.08
C LYS A 74 8.65 -10.36 -18.61
N SER A 75 7.86 -9.47 -19.23
CA SER A 75 6.64 -9.88 -19.89
C SER A 75 6.96 -10.82 -21.06
N ALA A 76 6.23 -11.91 -21.16
CA ALA A 76 6.34 -12.83 -22.29
C ALA A 76 5.94 -12.17 -23.63
N GLU A 77 5.08 -11.18 -23.56
CA GLU A 77 4.59 -10.46 -24.74
C GLU A 77 5.54 -9.36 -25.21
N ASP A 78 6.24 -8.71 -24.28
CA ASP A 78 7.17 -7.63 -24.57
C ASP A 78 8.28 -7.59 -23.53
N ASN A 79 9.49 -7.98 -23.92
CA ASN A 79 10.66 -8.04 -23.05
C ASN A 79 11.08 -6.68 -22.46
N ARG A 80 10.55 -5.58 -23.00
CA ARG A 80 10.82 -4.24 -22.47
C ARG A 80 9.96 -3.92 -21.26
N VAL A 81 8.91 -4.70 -21.01
CA VAL A 81 7.98 -4.51 -19.91
C VAL A 81 8.37 -5.41 -18.73
N THR A 82 8.51 -4.82 -17.56
CA THR A 82 8.76 -5.53 -16.31
C THR A 82 7.45 -5.72 -15.55
N LEU A 83 7.15 -6.96 -15.21
CA LEU A 83 6.00 -7.31 -14.38
C LEU A 83 6.46 -7.54 -12.95
N ILE A 84 5.65 -7.10 -12.01
CA ILE A 84 5.83 -7.30 -10.57
C ILE A 84 4.73 -8.23 -10.11
N LYS A 85 5.07 -9.27 -9.37
CA LYS A 85 4.07 -10.16 -8.78
C LYS A 85 4.51 -10.65 -7.41
N LEU A 86 3.53 -11.10 -6.62
CA LEU A 86 3.77 -11.63 -5.28
C LEU A 86 4.35 -13.03 -5.36
N THR A 87 5.27 -13.31 -4.42
CA THR A 87 5.72 -14.67 -4.13
C THR A 87 4.74 -15.33 -3.17
N ALA A 88 4.90 -16.64 -2.91
CA ALA A 88 4.15 -17.32 -1.86
C ALA A 88 4.30 -16.62 -0.51
N LYS A 89 5.52 -16.19 -0.18
CA LYS A 89 5.82 -15.43 1.04
C LYS A 89 5.07 -14.08 1.06
N GLY A 90 4.99 -13.42 -0.09
CA GLY A 90 4.23 -12.18 -0.22
C GLY A 90 2.75 -12.39 0.04
N TRP A 91 2.16 -13.45 -0.50
CA TRP A 91 0.75 -13.77 -0.25
C TRP A 91 0.44 -14.05 1.22
N GLU A 92 1.41 -14.56 1.97
CA GLU A 92 1.25 -14.81 3.40
C GLU A 92 1.04 -13.54 4.21
N LEU A 93 1.44 -12.39 3.69
CA LEU A 93 1.22 -11.10 4.34
C LEU A 93 -0.23 -10.61 4.22
N LYS A 94 -1.00 -11.14 3.28
CA LYS A 94 -2.37 -10.66 3.04
C LYS A 94 -3.26 -10.73 4.29
N PRO A 95 -3.35 -11.87 5.02
CA PRO A 95 -4.14 -11.91 6.25
C PRO A 95 -3.64 -10.93 7.31
N ILE A 96 -2.33 -10.73 7.41
CA ILE A 96 -1.73 -9.79 8.35
C ILE A 96 -2.17 -8.37 8.02
N PHE A 97 -2.12 -7.99 6.74
CA PHE A 97 -2.55 -6.67 6.28
C PHE A 97 -4.04 -6.45 6.52
N GLU A 98 -4.86 -7.48 6.33
CA GLU A 98 -6.30 -7.40 6.59
C GLU A 98 -6.60 -7.13 8.06
N VAL A 99 -5.89 -7.80 8.97
CA VAL A 99 -6.03 -7.59 10.42
C VAL A 99 -5.61 -6.17 10.80
N ILE A 100 -4.48 -5.71 10.26
CA ILE A 100 -3.98 -4.36 10.56
C ILE A 100 -4.93 -3.29 10.01
N SER A 101 -5.47 -3.49 8.81
CA SER A 101 -6.43 -2.56 8.21
C SER A 101 -7.72 -2.46 9.04
N ALA A 102 -8.22 -3.61 9.53
CA ALA A 102 -9.39 -3.63 10.39
C ALA A 102 -9.14 -2.88 11.70
N LYS A 103 -7.96 -3.07 12.31
CA LYS A 103 -7.58 -2.38 13.54
C LYS A 103 -7.43 -0.88 13.30
N MET A 104 -6.81 -0.50 12.20
CA MET A 104 -6.64 0.91 11.82
C MET A 104 -8.01 1.58 11.66
N ASN A 105 -8.93 0.94 10.95
CA ASN A 105 -10.28 1.48 10.75
C ASN A 105 -11.01 1.64 12.08
N ALA A 106 -10.91 0.66 12.98
CA ALA A 106 -11.54 0.73 14.29
C ALA A 106 -11.02 1.91 15.11
N VAL A 107 -9.71 2.16 15.07
CA VAL A 107 -9.10 3.28 15.80
C VAL A 107 -9.46 4.62 15.16
N VAL A 108 -9.37 4.72 13.84
CA VAL A 108 -9.62 5.98 13.11
C VAL A 108 -11.06 6.44 13.27
N TYR A 109 -12.01 5.53 13.21
CA TYR A 109 -13.43 5.87 13.27
C TYR A 109 -14.03 5.76 14.68
N GLN A 110 -13.20 5.50 15.69
CA GLN A 110 -13.65 5.41 17.07
C GLN A 110 -14.33 6.72 17.50
N GLY A 111 -15.55 6.63 18.02
CA GLY A 111 -16.31 7.79 18.49
C GLY A 111 -17.06 8.53 17.39
N LEU A 112 -16.91 8.12 16.14
CA LEU A 112 -17.68 8.71 15.03
C LEU A 112 -18.91 7.85 14.75
N CYS A 113 -20.05 8.51 14.48
CA CYS A 113 -21.22 7.80 14.01
C CYS A 113 -21.05 7.47 12.51
N GLU A 114 -21.91 6.59 12.01
CA GLU A 114 -21.86 6.16 10.61
C GLU A 114 -21.96 7.34 9.63
N GLU A 115 -22.85 8.30 9.92
CA GLU A 115 -23.03 9.49 9.08
C GLU A 115 -21.78 10.36 9.05
N GLU A 116 -21.09 10.50 10.19
CA GLU A 116 -19.85 11.28 10.27
C GLU A 116 -18.73 10.59 9.49
N ALA A 117 -18.62 9.27 9.59
CA ALA A 117 -17.63 8.49 8.85
C ALA A 117 -17.84 8.61 7.34
N GLU A 118 -19.08 8.49 6.88
CA GLU A 118 -19.42 8.64 5.46
C GLU A 118 -19.13 10.05 4.96
N MET A 119 -19.46 11.08 5.76
CA MET A 119 -19.20 12.46 5.40
C MET A 119 -17.69 12.72 5.30
N LEU A 120 -16.91 12.20 6.24
CA LEU A 120 -15.46 12.35 6.24
C LEU A 120 -14.86 11.77 4.95
N GLU A 121 -15.24 10.57 4.58
CA GLU A 121 -14.75 9.93 3.35
C GLU A 121 -15.13 10.72 2.11
N LYS A 122 -16.36 11.20 2.06
CA LYS A 122 -16.86 12.02 0.95
C LYS A 122 -16.05 13.31 0.82
N VAL A 123 -15.83 14.02 1.92
CA VAL A 123 -15.10 15.29 1.92
C VAL A 123 -13.64 15.07 1.53
N LEU A 124 -12.99 14.07 2.09
CA LEU A 124 -11.60 13.77 1.76
C LEU A 124 -11.43 13.37 0.29
N THR A 125 -12.35 12.59 -0.24
CA THR A 125 -12.37 12.22 -1.66
C THR A 125 -12.50 13.46 -2.54
N GLN A 126 -13.35 14.40 -2.16
CA GLN A 126 -13.52 15.66 -2.88
C GLN A 126 -12.22 16.49 -2.87
N ILE A 127 -11.60 16.62 -1.70
CA ILE A 127 -10.35 17.37 -1.55
C ILE A 127 -9.25 16.73 -2.41
N ASN A 128 -9.12 15.42 -2.35
CA ASN A 128 -8.13 14.69 -3.13
C ASN A 128 -8.35 14.92 -4.63
N GLY A 129 -9.59 14.82 -5.09
CA GLY A 129 -9.94 15.07 -6.49
C GLY A 129 -9.61 16.49 -6.92
N ASN A 130 -9.82 17.46 -6.04
CA ASN A 130 -9.48 18.86 -6.33
C ASN A 130 -7.98 19.04 -6.51
N LEU A 131 -7.18 18.39 -5.65
CA LEU A 131 -5.72 18.47 -5.72
C LEU A 131 -5.17 17.79 -6.98
N ASP A 132 -5.80 16.71 -7.42
CA ASP A 132 -5.37 16.00 -8.64
C ASP A 132 -5.52 16.86 -9.92
N LYS A 133 -6.36 17.88 -9.88
CA LYS A 133 -6.63 18.76 -11.03
C LYS A 133 -5.71 19.97 -11.12
N VAL A 134 -4.84 20.15 -10.15
CA VAL A 134 -3.94 21.32 -10.10
C VAL A 134 -2.68 21.09 -10.90
#